data_0f3b5434970c51ff3965bfba4b20e3c3
#
_entry.id   0f3b5434970c51ff3965bfba4b20e3c3
#
_cell.length_a   1.000
_cell.length_b   1.000
_cell.length_c   1.000
_cell.angle_alpha   90.00
_cell.angle_beta   90.00
_cell.angle_gamma   90.00
#
_symmetry.space_group_name_H-M   'P 1'
#
loop_
_entity.id
_entity.type
_entity.pdbx_description
1 polymer ?
#
loop_
_entity_poly.entity_id
_entity_poly.type
_entity_poly.pdbx_seq_one_letter_code
_entity_poly.pdbx_strand_id
1 'polypeptide(L)'
;MDQQQYIIDTIKQILVHLSVAMSDVTIDADEKTKSIRYVVTTPDSAIMIGEQGARLLALNHLVKRMVEKKFDQATSSFMVDVNDYQKKQIDSIRAKAHMLAERARYFKSSVEMDPMSSYERMIVHAEFTDTGDITTESTGYGKDRRVIIRYSESKDISGIPLS
;
A
#
# COMPACT_ATOMS: atom_id res chain seq x y z
N MET A 1 22.44 -12.65 10.45
CA MET A 1 21.61 -12.79 9.23
C MET A 1 20.83 -11.51 9.09
N ASP A 2 20.96 -10.87 7.97
CA ASP A 2 20.22 -9.65 7.66
C ASP A 2 18.73 -9.96 7.53
N GLN A 3 17.87 -9.04 7.97
CA GLN A 3 16.41 -9.20 7.95
C GLN A 3 15.88 -9.38 6.52
N GLN A 4 16.42 -8.65 5.55
CA GLN A 4 16.03 -8.79 4.14
C GLN A 4 16.32 -10.20 3.61
N GLN A 5 17.50 -10.72 3.89
CA GLN A 5 17.87 -12.09 3.47
C GLN A 5 16.97 -13.13 4.14
N TYR A 6 16.65 -12.95 5.42
CA TYR A 6 15.74 -13.85 6.13
C TYR A 6 14.34 -13.86 5.50
N ILE A 7 13.82 -12.69 5.10
CA ILE A 7 12.51 -12.58 4.42
C ILE A 7 12.53 -13.34 3.09
N ILE A 8 13.57 -13.12 2.28
CA ILE A 8 13.73 -13.81 0.99
C ILE A 8 13.79 -15.33 1.18
N ASP A 9 14.61 -15.80 2.12
CA ASP A 9 14.76 -17.22 2.38
C ASP A 9 13.45 -17.85 2.91
N THR A 10 12.73 -17.12 3.76
CA THR A 10 11.43 -17.55 4.28
C THR A 10 10.41 -17.69 3.15
N ILE A 11 10.32 -16.69 2.25
CA ILE A 11 9.45 -16.75 1.08
C ILE A 11 9.79 -17.96 0.21
N LYS A 12 11.07 -18.14 -0.13
CA LYS A 12 11.54 -19.27 -0.93
C LYS A 12 11.20 -20.62 -0.30
N GLN A 13 11.42 -20.78 0.99
CA GLN A 13 11.10 -22.01 1.71
C GLN A 13 9.59 -22.32 1.68
N ILE A 14 8.75 -21.33 1.91
CA ILE A 14 7.29 -21.50 1.83
C ILE A 14 6.87 -21.95 0.43
N LEU A 15 7.40 -21.31 -0.62
CA LEU A 15 7.07 -21.65 -2.01
C LEU A 15 7.50 -23.07 -2.37
N VAL A 16 8.67 -23.49 -1.94
CA VAL A 16 9.14 -24.88 -2.11
C VAL A 16 8.19 -25.87 -1.43
N HIS A 17 7.77 -25.62 -0.19
CA HIS A 17 6.85 -26.49 0.53
C HIS A 17 5.45 -26.53 -0.11
N LEU A 18 5.03 -25.44 -0.75
CA LEU A 18 3.77 -25.38 -1.50
C LEU A 18 3.88 -25.97 -2.92
N SER A 19 5.06 -26.44 -3.32
CA SER A 19 5.34 -26.94 -4.69
C SER A 19 5.01 -25.91 -5.78
N VAL A 20 5.21 -24.62 -5.47
CA VAL A 20 5.01 -23.53 -6.41
C VAL A 20 6.31 -23.27 -7.16
N ALA A 21 6.25 -23.27 -8.48
CA ALA A 21 7.39 -22.90 -9.30
C ALA A 21 7.69 -21.40 -9.14
N MET A 22 8.95 -21.06 -8.94
CA MET A 22 9.40 -19.70 -8.74
C MET A 22 10.57 -19.39 -9.67
N SER A 23 10.49 -18.27 -10.38
CA SER A 23 11.59 -17.83 -11.25
C SER A 23 12.55 -16.90 -10.51
N ASP A 24 12.04 -15.95 -9.72
CA ASP A 24 12.87 -14.97 -9.00
C ASP A 24 12.12 -14.31 -7.84
N VAL A 25 12.89 -13.70 -6.92
CA VAL A 25 12.39 -12.80 -5.87
C VAL A 25 13.19 -11.52 -5.94
N THR A 26 12.56 -10.42 -6.33
CA THR A 26 13.18 -9.09 -6.42
C THR A 26 12.67 -8.17 -5.30
N ILE A 27 13.45 -7.14 -4.99
CA ILE A 27 13.11 -6.12 -4.00
C ILE A 27 12.83 -4.82 -4.70
N ASP A 28 11.71 -4.20 -4.36
CA ASP A 28 11.29 -2.89 -4.84
C ASP A 28 10.90 -2.01 -3.64
N ALA A 29 11.34 -0.77 -3.61
CA ALA A 29 11.05 0.18 -2.55
C ALA A 29 10.05 1.23 -3.02
N ASP A 30 8.99 1.44 -2.26
CA ASP A 30 8.04 2.52 -2.49
C ASP A 30 8.49 3.76 -1.72
N GLU A 31 8.91 4.80 -2.44
CA GLU A 31 9.44 6.03 -1.83
C GLU A 31 8.39 6.79 -1.01
N LYS A 32 7.12 6.75 -1.41
CA LYS A 32 6.02 7.48 -0.73
C LYS A 32 5.60 6.82 0.57
N THR A 33 5.42 5.50 0.54
CA THR A 33 4.99 4.75 1.73
C THR A 33 6.16 4.27 2.59
N LYS A 34 7.39 4.40 2.09
CA LYS A 34 8.62 3.86 2.70
C LYS A 34 8.52 2.36 3.02
N SER A 35 7.71 1.64 2.26
CA SER A 35 7.55 0.20 2.40
C SER A 35 8.41 -0.55 1.38
N ILE A 36 8.92 -1.71 1.79
CA ILE A 36 9.70 -2.60 0.93
C ILE A 36 8.77 -3.67 0.38
N ARG A 37 8.80 -3.86 -0.94
CA ARG A 37 8.02 -4.86 -1.62
C ARG A 37 8.92 -5.98 -2.14
N TYR A 38 8.68 -7.21 -1.69
CA TYR A 38 9.33 -8.42 -2.16
C TYR A 38 8.46 -9.04 -3.25
N VAL A 39 8.91 -8.98 -4.49
CA VAL A 39 8.13 -9.43 -5.65
C VAL A 39 8.56 -10.83 -6.07
N VAL A 40 7.65 -11.77 -5.96
CA VAL A 40 7.82 -13.14 -6.45
C VAL A 40 7.37 -13.20 -7.91
N THR A 41 8.26 -13.62 -8.79
CA THR A 41 7.92 -13.93 -10.18
C THR A 41 7.67 -15.43 -10.32
N THR A 42 6.46 -15.81 -10.73
CA THR A 42 6.04 -17.21 -10.84
C THR A 42 5.04 -17.43 -11.98
N PRO A 43 5.11 -18.56 -12.69
CA PRO A 43 4.06 -18.98 -13.61
C PRO A 43 2.77 -19.41 -12.89
N ASP A 44 2.86 -19.76 -11.59
CA ASP A 44 1.74 -20.25 -10.78
C ASP A 44 1.02 -19.12 -10.01
N SER A 45 0.99 -17.91 -10.58
CA SER A 45 0.45 -16.72 -9.93
C SER A 45 -0.99 -16.87 -9.45
N ALA A 46 -1.85 -17.55 -10.22
CA ALA A 46 -3.24 -17.79 -9.85
C ALA A 46 -3.38 -18.58 -8.52
N ILE A 47 -2.48 -19.54 -8.29
CA ILE A 47 -2.45 -20.33 -7.05
C ILE A 47 -2.02 -19.45 -5.88
N MET A 48 -1.03 -18.59 -6.10
CA MET A 48 -0.46 -17.73 -5.05
C MET A 48 -1.34 -16.55 -4.68
N ILE A 49 -2.01 -15.97 -5.65
CA ILE A 49 -2.88 -14.79 -5.44
C ILE A 49 -4.22 -15.24 -4.83
N GLY A 50 -4.85 -16.26 -5.42
CA GLY A 50 -6.16 -16.74 -5.03
C GLY A 50 -7.29 -15.79 -5.39
N GLU A 51 -8.50 -16.12 -4.95
CA GLU A 51 -9.67 -15.28 -5.19
C GLU A 51 -9.51 -13.92 -4.50
N GLN A 52 -9.60 -12.85 -5.29
CA GLN A 52 -9.46 -11.46 -4.83
C GLN A 52 -8.18 -11.19 -4.00
N GLY A 53 -7.12 -11.97 -4.20
CA GLY A 53 -5.86 -11.81 -3.46
C GLY A 53 -5.83 -12.46 -2.07
N ALA A 54 -6.82 -13.26 -1.71
CA ALA A 54 -6.95 -13.82 -0.36
C ALA A 54 -5.75 -14.70 0.05
N ARG A 55 -5.20 -15.49 -0.87
CA ARG A 55 -4.03 -16.32 -0.58
C ARG A 55 -2.77 -15.49 -0.43
N LEU A 56 -2.61 -14.46 -1.26
CA LEU A 56 -1.48 -13.53 -1.14
C LEU A 56 -1.53 -12.76 0.19
N LEU A 57 -2.72 -12.37 0.64
CA LEU A 57 -2.92 -11.76 1.96
C LEU A 57 -2.52 -12.72 3.09
N ALA A 58 -2.90 -13.98 3.00
CA ALA A 58 -2.52 -15.01 3.97
C ALA A 58 -1.00 -15.25 3.99
N LEU A 59 -0.35 -15.29 2.82
CA LEU A 59 1.11 -15.39 2.71
C LEU A 59 1.80 -14.20 3.37
N ASN A 60 1.33 -12.98 3.11
CA ASN A 60 1.85 -11.78 3.76
C ASN A 60 1.76 -11.87 5.29
N HIS A 61 0.61 -12.31 5.80
CA HIS A 61 0.41 -12.47 7.23
C HIS A 61 1.38 -13.50 7.82
N LEU A 62 1.54 -14.65 7.17
CA LEU A 62 2.44 -15.71 7.61
C LEU A 62 3.90 -15.24 7.66
N VAL A 63 4.39 -14.66 6.56
CA VAL A 63 5.77 -14.16 6.49
C VAL A 63 6.03 -13.09 7.55
N LYS A 64 5.11 -12.13 7.72
CA LYS A 64 5.22 -11.11 8.77
C LYS A 64 5.34 -11.71 10.16
N ARG A 65 4.51 -12.69 10.50
CA ARG A 65 4.56 -13.35 11.82
C ARG A 65 5.86 -14.13 12.04
N MET A 66 6.41 -14.76 10.99
CA MET A 66 7.69 -15.44 11.08
C MET A 66 8.85 -14.46 11.32
N VAL A 67 8.82 -13.32 10.64
CA VAL A 67 9.81 -12.24 10.80
C VAL A 67 9.72 -11.62 12.19
N GLU A 68 8.53 -11.26 12.65
CA GLU A 68 8.28 -10.73 14.00
C GLU A 68 8.77 -11.66 15.09
N LYS A 69 8.57 -12.97 14.91
CA LYS A 69 9.06 -13.98 15.89
C LYS A 69 10.57 -14.12 15.89
N LYS A 70 11.23 -13.89 14.76
CA LYS A 70 12.69 -14.00 14.63
C LYS A 70 13.44 -12.75 15.06
N PHE A 71 12.87 -11.59 14.80
CA PHE A 71 13.45 -10.28 15.10
C PHE A 71 12.50 -9.56 16.04
N ASP A 72 12.89 -9.29 17.27
CA ASP A 72 12.08 -8.72 18.36
C ASP A 72 11.41 -7.37 18.02
N GLN A 73 11.75 -6.76 16.89
CA GLN A 73 11.10 -5.56 16.35
C GLN A 73 10.95 -5.70 14.85
N ALA A 74 9.73 -5.55 14.35
CA ALA A 74 9.46 -5.36 12.93
C ALA A 74 10.02 -3.99 12.51
N THR A 75 11.24 -3.96 11.99
CA THR A 75 11.99 -2.71 11.78
C THR A 75 11.54 -1.94 10.55
N SER A 76 10.82 -2.55 9.63
CA SER A 76 10.33 -1.87 8.42
C SER A 76 9.01 -2.45 7.94
N SER A 77 8.14 -1.58 7.44
CA SER A 77 6.94 -2.01 6.74
C SER A 77 7.35 -2.71 5.45
N PHE A 78 6.96 -3.97 5.30
CA PHE A 78 7.20 -4.71 4.05
C PHE A 78 5.96 -5.48 3.63
N MET A 79 5.93 -5.85 2.35
CA MET A 79 4.91 -6.71 1.78
C MET A 79 5.50 -7.69 0.78
N VAL A 80 4.87 -8.83 0.64
CA VAL A 80 5.15 -9.80 -0.43
C VAL A 80 4.12 -9.58 -1.53
N ASP A 81 4.58 -9.46 -2.77
CA ASP A 81 3.74 -9.34 -3.96
C ASP A 81 4.04 -10.48 -4.93
N VAL A 82 3.12 -10.79 -5.81
CA VAL A 82 3.25 -11.83 -6.83
C VAL A 82 2.93 -11.22 -8.19
N ASN A 83 3.90 -11.27 -9.10
CA ASN A 83 3.77 -10.76 -10.47
C ASN A 83 3.17 -9.35 -10.55
N ASP A 84 3.55 -8.47 -9.61
CA ASP A 84 3.04 -7.10 -9.52
C ASP A 84 1.51 -6.96 -9.33
N TYR A 85 0.86 -7.99 -8.77
CA TYR A 85 -0.58 -7.97 -8.54
C TYR A 85 -1.01 -6.82 -7.62
N GLN A 86 -0.37 -6.68 -6.46
CA GLN A 86 -0.69 -5.60 -5.52
C GLN A 86 -0.24 -4.24 -6.05
N LYS A 87 0.90 -4.18 -6.76
CA LYS A 87 1.33 -2.94 -7.41
C LYS A 87 0.27 -2.39 -8.37
N LYS A 88 -0.29 -3.23 -9.22
CA LYS A 88 -1.36 -2.82 -10.14
C LYS A 88 -2.60 -2.30 -9.41
N GLN A 89 -2.98 -2.92 -8.29
CA GLN A 89 -4.08 -2.43 -7.46
C GLN A 89 -3.76 -1.08 -6.82
N ILE A 90 -2.57 -0.92 -6.27
CA ILE A 90 -2.10 0.34 -5.69
C ILE A 90 -2.09 1.45 -6.74
N ASP A 91 -1.56 1.20 -7.92
CA ASP A 91 -1.51 2.18 -9.01
C ASP A 91 -2.92 2.58 -9.47
N SER A 92 -3.87 1.64 -9.49
CA SER A 92 -5.28 1.92 -9.79
C SER A 92 -5.93 2.82 -8.73
N ILE A 93 -5.67 2.55 -7.45
CA ILE A 93 -6.16 3.37 -6.33
C ILE A 93 -5.59 4.78 -6.40
N ARG A 94 -4.29 4.93 -6.65
CA ARG A 94 -3.63 6.24 -6.83
C ARG A 94 -4.25 7.02 -7.99
N ALA A 95 -4.42 6.39 -9.14
CA ALA A 95 -5.02 7.01 -10.30
C ALA A 95 -6.45 7.49 -10.02
N LYS A 96 -7.27 6.67 -9.35
CA LYS A 96 -8.61 7.04 -8.94
C LYS A 96 -8.62 8.19 -7.94
N ALA A 97 -7.72 8.17 -6.96
CA ALA A 97 -7.59 9.23 -5.96
C ALA A 97 -7.22 10.57 -6.62
N HIS A 98 -6.27 10.58 -7.56
CA HIS A 98 -5.91 11.78 -8.31
C HIS A 98 -7.07 12.32 -9.15
N MET A 99 -7.80 11.45 -9.85
CA MET A 99 -8.98 11.86 -10.61
C MET A 99 -10.05 12.52 -9.71
N LEU A 100 -10.28 11.95 -8.53
CA LEU A 100 -11.24 12.50 -7.56
C LEU A 100 -10.73 13.79 -6.91
N ALA A 101 -9.43 13.93 -6.70
CA ALA A 101 -8.82 15.17 -6.23
C ALA A 101 -8.99 16.31 -7.24
N GLU A 102 -8.80 16.05 -8.54
CA GLU A 102 -9.09 17.04 -9.59
C GLU A 102 -10.56 17.45 -9.60
N ARG A 103 -11.47 16.51 -9.39
CA ARG A 103 -12.89 16.79 -9.26
C ARG A 103 -13.19 17.67 -8.02
N ALA A 104 -12.57 17.35 -6.88
CA ALA A 104 -12.71 18.15 -5.65
C ALA A 104 -12.20 19.59 -5.85
N ARG A 105 -11.07 19.77 -6.56
CA ARG A 105 -10.54 21.09 -6.94
C ARG A 105 -11.48 21.87 -7.82
N TYR A 106 -11.98 21.24 -8.89
CA TYR A 106 -12.86 21.91 -9.85
C TYR A 106 -14.16 22.41 -9.23
N PHE A 107 -14.80 21.59 -8.38
CA PHE A 107 -16.05 21.93 -7.71
C PHE A 107 -15.86 22.57 -6.33
N LYS A 108 -14.63 22.77 -5.88
CA LYS A 108 -14.27 23.27 -4.52
C LYS A 108 -15.08 22.55 -3.43
N SER A 109 -15.12 21.25 -3.49
CA SER A 109 -15.98 20.39 -2.67
C SER A 109 -15.22 19.18 -2.11
N SER A 110 -15.93 18.35 -1.36
CA SER A 110 -15.45 17.06 -0.90
C SER A 110 -15.97 15.95 -1.80
N VAL A 111 -15.14 14.92 -2.02
CA VAL A 111 -15.51 13.72 -2.78
C VAL A 111 -15.15 12.49 -1.95
N GLU A 112 -16.05 11.51 -1.87
CA GLU A 112 -15.82 10.25 -1.20
C GLU A 112 -15.27 9.22 -2.17
N MET A 113 -14.31 8.43 -1.68
CA MET A 113 -13.86 7.22 -2.36
C MET A 113 -14.71 6.01 -1.95
N ASP A 114 -14.60 4.90 -2.69
CA ASP A 114 -15.23 3.65 -2.29
C ASP A 114 -14.60 3.13 -0.98
N PRO A 115 -15.34 2.28 -0.22
CA PRO A 115 -14.77 1.60 0.93
C PRO A 115 -13.51 0.81 0.56
N MET A 116 -12.51 0.87 1.43
CA MET A 116 -11.22 0.24 1.21
C MET A 116 -10.53 -0.17 2.52
N SER A 117 -9.55 -1.05 2.42
CA SER A 117 -8.76 -1.53 3.55
C SER A 117 -7.93 -0.41 4.20
N SER A 118 -7.46 -0.65 5.42
CA SER A 118 -6.58 0.30 6.13
C SER A 118 -5.30 0.61 5.36
N TYR A 119 -4.74 -0.39 4.69
CA TYR A 119 -3.55 -0.22 3.87
C TYR A 119 -3.81 0.68 2.65
N GLU A 120 -4.90 0.45 1.95
CA GLU A 120 -5.31 1.28 0.80
C GLU A 120 -5.58 2.73 1.22
N ARG A 121 -6.24 2.94 2.37
CA ARG A 121 -6.43 4.30 2.91
C ARG A 121 -5.10 4.99 3.24
N MET A 122 -4.14 4.26 3.79
CA MET A 122 -2.80 4.80 4.04
C MET A 122 -2.13 5.26 2.75
N ILE A 123 -2.27 4.50 1.65
CA ILE A 123 -1.72 4.88 0.33
C ILE A 123 -2.34 6.20 -0.14
N VAL A 124 -3.66 6.34 -0.05
CA VAL A 124 -4.35 7.58 -0.46
C VAL A 124 -3.89 8.76 0.39
N HIS A 125 -3.76 8.61 1.70
CA HIS A 125 -3.25 9.67 2.57
C HIS A 125 -1.82 10.07 2.22
N ALA A 126 -0.93 9.10 1.99
CA ALA A 126 0.45 9.35 1.60
C ALA A 126 0.56 10.10 0.26
N GLU A 127 -0.38 9.87 -0.66
CA GLU A 127 -0.39 10.51 -1.98
C GLU A 127 -0.60 12.04 -1.91
N PHE A 128 -1.33 12.52 -0.90
CA PHE A 128 -1.69 13.94 -0.75
C PHE A 128 -1.02 14.63 0.45
N THR A 129 -0.08 13.98 1.11
CA THR A 129 0.60 14.55 2.30
C THR A 129 1.27 15.89 2.00
N ASP A 130 1.86 16.04 0.83
CA ASP A 130 2.62 17.24 0.42
C ASP A 130 1.82 18.17 -0.50
N THR A 131 0.52 17.93 -0.69
CA THR A 131 -0.34 18.82 -1.49
C THR A 131 -1.01 19.86 -0.59
N GLY A 132 -0.76 21.13 -0.88
CA GLY A 132 -1.26 22.25 -0.05
C GLY A 132 -2.77 22.50 -0.15
N ASP A 133 -3.41 22.00 -1.20
CA ASP A 133 -4.81 22.29 -1.56
C ASP A 133 -5.76 21.08 -1.43
N ILE A 134 -5.24 19.92 -1.08
CA ILE A 134 -6.02 18.70 -0.85
C ILE A 134 -5.76 18.19 0.57
N THR A 135 -6.82 17.87 1.27
CA THR A 135 -6.79 17.16 2.55
C THR A 135 -7.55 15.86 2.45
N THR A 136 -7.12 14.86 3.19
CA THR A 136 -7.73 13.54 3.20
C THR A 136 -8.11 13.13 4.62
N GLU A 137 -9.27 12.52 4.77
CA GLU A 137 -9.80 12.05 6.06
C GLU A 137 -10.42 10.67 5.89
N SER A 138 -10.11 9.74 6.82
CA SER A 138 -10.78 8.44 6.88
C SER A 138 -12.07 8.55 7.69
N THR A 139 -13.18 8.08 7.11
CA THR A 139 -14.50 8.07 7.75
C THR A 139 -15.16 6.71 7.65
N GLY A 140 -16.18 6.47 8.47
CA GLY A 140 -16.93 5.21 8.51
C GLY A 140 -16.33 4.15 9.43
N TYR A 141 -16.96 2.99 9.48
CA TYR A 141 -16.61 1.88 10.36
C TYR A 141 -16.52 0.57 9.59
N GLY A 142 -15.61 -0.30 10.03
CA GLY A 142 -15.50 -1.65 9.52
C GLY A 142 -15.29 -1.69 8.00
N LYS A 143 -16.10 -2.48 7.31
CA LYS A 143 -16.03 -2.67 5.86
C LYS A 143 -16.44 -1.45 5.03
N ASP A 144 -17.19 -0.53 5.63
CA ASP A 144 -17.67 0.69 4.96
C ASP A 144 -16.70 1.87 5.09
N ARG A 145 -15.60 1.67 5.79
CA ARG A 145 -14.61 2.72 6.02
C ARG A 145 -13.90 3.12 4.74
N ARG A 146 -13.86 4.43 4.48
CA ARG A 146 -13.39 5.04 3.24
C ARG A 146 -12.61 6.32 3.48
N VAL A 147 -12.03 6.89 2.41
CA VAL A 147 -11.37 8.18 2.44
C VAL A 147 -12.27 9.23 1.81
N ILE A 148 -12.35 10.40 2.44
CA ILE A 148 -12.89 11.62 1.87
C ILE A 148 -11.71 12.48 1.42
N ILE A 149 -11.76 12.92 0.18
CA ILE A 149 -10.82 13.87 -0.41
C ILE A 149 -11.50 15.24 -0.41
N ARG A 150 -10.88 16.24 0.24
CA ARG A 150 -11.43 17.58 0.36
C ARG A 150 -10.50 18.59 -0.30
N TYR A 151 -11.08 19.51 -1.05
CA TYR A 151 -10.39 20.72 -1.42
C TYR A 151 -10.33 21.66 -0.22
N SER A 152 -9.16 22.22 0.07
CA SER A 152 -8.96 23.31 1.02
C SER A 152 -8.22 24.42 0.30
N GLU A 153 -8.74 25.65 0.35
CA GLU A 153 -7.97 26.79 -0.15
C GLU A 153 -6.62 26.81 0.55
N SER A 154 -5.54 26.90 -0.23
CA SER A 154 -4.19 27.03 0.31
C SER A 154 -4.22 28.17 1.32
N LYS A 155 -3.86 27.94 2.56
CA LYS A 155 -3.56 29.03 3.47
C LYS A 155 -2.34 29.73 2.87
N ASP A 156 -2.56 30.86 2.24
CA ASP A 156 -1.48 31.78 1.87
C ASP A 156 -0.60 31.97 3.10
N ILE A 157 0.65 31.52 3.02
CA ILE A 157 1.69 31.77 4.05
C ILE A 157 2.16 33.24 3.91
N SER A 158 1.38 34.11 3.32
CA SER A 158 1.64 35.55 3.18
C SER A 158 0.95 36.39 4.24
N GLY A 159 0.82 35.87 5.47
CA GLY A 159 0.36 36.60 6.65
C GLY A 159 1.47 37.09 7.55
N ILE A 160 2.52 37.74 6.99
CA ILE A 160 3.42 38.56 7.78
C ILE A 160 2.94 39.99 7.59
N PRO A 161 2.39 40.67 8.62
CA PRO A 161 2.17 42.09 8.55
C PRO A 161 3.54 42.78 8.55
N LEU A 162 3.88 43.42 7.45
CA LEU A 162 4.95 44.40 7.42
C LEU A 162 4.49 45.59 8.24
N SER A 163 5.02 45.72 9.41
CA SER A 163 5.00 46.95 10.23
C SER A 163 6.23 47.80 9.93
#